data_f992be5218498528baf9457dac1f981c
#
_entry.id   f992be5218498528baf9457dac1f981c
#
_cell.length_a   1.000
_cell.length_b   1.000
_cell.length_c   1.000
_cell.angle_alpha   90.00
_cell.angle_beta   90.00
_cell.angle_gamma   90.00
#
_symmetry.space_group_name_H-M   'P 1'
#
loop_
_entity.id
_entity.type
_entity.pdbx_description
1 polymer ?
#
loop_
_entity_poly.entity_id
_entity_poly.type
_entity_poly.pdbx_seq_one_letter_code
_entity_poly.pdbx_strand_id
1 'polypeptide(L)'
;MEDSGILALYWQRQPAALEQTERKYGSMLMGVAYNVLASREDSEESVNDTYLAAWNAIPPHRPDSLAAFLCKLTRRIAIDLLRKRESLKRGGSQYKLSLSELSACLPGGEDTESAVDGKLLAAAITEFVKGLPEKNRRVFLGRYYFLDSVQEVAGYCGMTQANVKTILHRTRLALREYLEQEGFL
;
A
#
# COMPACT_ATOMS: atom_id res chain seq x y z
N MET A 1 18.99 -1.49 -14.71
CA MET A 1 18.86 -0.09 -15.16
C MET A 1 18.41 0.77 -14.00
N GLU A 2 18.88 2.02 -13.90
CA GLU A 2 18.43 2.98 -12.87
C GLU A 2 17.03 3.52 -13.19
N ASP A 3 16.30 3.98 -12.17
CA ASP A 3 14.93 4.48 -12.31
C ASP A 3 14.80 5.64 -13.30
N SER A 4 15.78 6.54 -13.30
CA SER A 4 15.84 7.66 -14.26
C SER A 4 15.87 7.18 -15.72
N GLY A 5 16.60 6.10 -15.99
CA GLY A 5 16.65 5.49 -17.32
C GLY A 5 15.32 4.83 -17.71
N ILE A 6 14.67 4.13 -16.77
CA ILE A 6 13.35 3.54 -17.02
C ILE A 6 12.32 4.63 -17.29
N LEU A 7 12.31 5.69 -16.48
CA LEU A 7 11.42 6.84 -16.68
C LEU A 7 11.65 7.52 -18.04
N ALA A 8 12.91 7.66 -18.47
CA ALA A 8 13.21 8.21 -19.80
C ALA A 8 12.60 7.36 -20.94
N LEU A 9 12.63 6.04 -20.82
CA LEU A 9 11.98 5.13 -21.77
C LEU A 9 10.45 5.33 -21.80
N TYR A 10 9.80 5.48 -20.64
CA TYR A 10 8.36 5.81 -20.59
C TYR A 10 8.06 7.13 -21.28
N TRP A 11 8.86 8.17 -21.03
CA TRP A 11 8.68 9.49 -21.66
C TRP A 11 8.86 9.45 -23.16
N GLN A 12 9.76 8.59 -23.66
CA GLN A 12 9.99 8.37 -25.09
C GLN A 12 9.00 7.38 -25.71
N ARG A 13 8.04 6.87 -24.93
CA ARG A 13 7.08 5.85 -25.35
C ARG A 13 7.74 4.60 -25.95
N GLN A 14 8.90 4.20 -25.43
CA GLN A 14 9.59 3.00 -25.87
C GLN A 14 9.07 1.77 -25.12
N PRO A 15 8.64 0.69 -25.81
CA PRO A 15 8.15 -0.55 -25.17
C PRO A 15 9.13 -1.18 -24.19
N ALA A 16 10.43 -0.98 -24.40
CA ALA A 16 11.49 -1.40 -23.47
C ALA A 16 11.30 -0.89 -22.03
N ALA A 17 10.52 0.19 -21.83
CA ALA A 17 10.16 0.67 -20.50
C ALA A 17 9.45 -0.41 -19.67
N LEU A 18 8.53 -1.16 -20.30
CA LEU A 18 7.76 -2.23 -19.64
C LEU A 18 8.66 -3.40 -19.26
N GLU A 19 9.51 -3.85 -20.17
CA GLU A 19 10.46 -4.95 -19.95
C GLU A 19 11.43 -4.62 -18.80
N GLN A 20 11.97 -3.40 -18.79
CA GLN A 20 12.88 -2.96 -17.72
C GLN A 20 12.17 -2.80 -16.38
N THR A 21 10.91 -2.39 -16.39
CA THR A 21 10.07 -2.30 -15.19
C THR A 21 9.79 -3.69 -14.62
N GLU A 22 9.37 -4.62 -15.46
CA GLU A 22 9.13 -6.02 -15.08
C GLU A 22 10.39 -6.66 -14.51
N ARG A 23 11.52 -6.53 -15.21
CA ARG A 23 12.80 -7.10 -14.78
C ARG A 23 13.25 -6.57 -13.41
N LYS A 24 13.02 -5.28 -13.12
CA LYS A 24 13.47 -4.62 -11.88
C LYS A 24 12.48 -4.79 -10.74
N TYR A 25 11.19 -4.73 -11.00
CA TYR A 25 10.14 -4.60 -9.99
C TYR A 25 9.13 -5.74 -9.97
N GLY A 26 9.10 -6.63 -10.98
CA GLY A 26 8.07 -7.65 -11.14
C GLY A 26 7.87 -8.52 -9.90
N SER A 27 8.98 -9.03 -9.30
CA SER A 27 8.90 -9.85 -8.08
C SER A 27 8.32 -9.08 -6.88
N MET A 28 8.70 -7.81 -6.72
CA MET A 28 8.18 -6.95 -5.65
C MET A 28 6.69 -6.67 -5.85
N LEU A 29 6.27 -6.35 -7.08
CA LEU A 29 4.86 -6.09 -7.40
C LEU A 29 4.00 -7.35 -7.24
N MET A 30 4.51 -8.52 -7.61
CA MET A 30 3.87 -9.81 -7.34
C MET A 30 3.65 -10.03 -5.84
N GLY A 31 4.63 -9.70 -5.00
CA GLY A 31 4.47 -9.76 -3.54
C GLY A 31 3.37 -8.83 -3.04
N VAL A 32 3.34 -7.58 -3.53
CA VAL A 32 2.30 -6.60 -3.16
C VAL A 32 0.91 -7.09 -3.57
N ALA A 33 0.75 -7.61 -4.79
CA ALA A 33 -0.52 -8.12 -5.28
C ALA A 33 -0.96 -9.38 -4.52
N TYR A 34 -0.05 -10.33 -4.31
CA TYR A 34 -0.33 -11.59 -3.62
C TYR A 34 -0.76 -11.40 -2.17
N ASN A 35 -0.16 -10.45 -1.46
CA ASN A 35 -0.53 -10.09 -0.09
C ASN A 35 -1.97 -9.56 0.02
N VAL A 36 -2.51 -9.02 -1.07
CA VAL A 36 -3.91 -8.55 -1.13
C VAL A 36 -4.84 -9.68 -1.59
N LEU A 37 -4.46 -10.40 -2.64
CA LEU A 37 -5.36 -11.28 -3.39
C LEU A 37 -5.30 -12.74 -2.95
N ALA A 38 -4.17 -13.17 -2.36
CA ALA A 38 -3.89 -14.57 -2.00
C ALA A 38 -4.15 -15.57 -3.15
N SER A 39 -4.02 -15.11 -4.40
CA SER A 39 -4.20 -15.87 -5.63
C SER A 39 -3.09 -15.48 -6.60
N ARG A 40 -2.37 -16.47 -7.12
CA ARG A 40 -1.27 -16.23 -8.05
C ARG A 40 -1.77 -15.67 -9.38
N GLU A 41 -2.82 -16.27 -9.92
CA GLU A 41 -3.42 -15.88 -11.20
C GLU A 41 -3.91 -14.42 -11.17
N ASP A 42 -4.70 -14.05 -10.17
CA ASP A 42 -5.15 -12.67 -10.01
C ASP A 42 -4.01 -11.68 -9.74
N SER A 43 -2.94 -12.15 -9.07
CA SER A 43 -1.77 -11.31 -8.82
C SER A 43 -1.01 -11.04 -10.10
N GLU A 44 -0.86 -12.04 -10.99
CA GLU A 44 -0.27 -11.88 -12.31
C GLU A 44 -1.09 -10.90 -13.16
N GLU A 45 -2.42 -11.03 -13.17
CA GLU A 45 -3.34 -10.09 -13.83
C GLU A 45 -3.16 -8.66 -13.28
N SER A 46 -3.19 -8.51 -11.95
CA SER A 46 -3.02 -7.22 -11.28
C SER A 46 -1.67 -6.55 -11.58
N VAL A 47 -0.59 -7.32 -11.71
CA VAL A 47 0.73 -6.80 -12.07
C VAL A 47 0.76 -6.37 -13.54
N ASN A 48 0.16 -7.13 -14.44
CA ASN A 48 0.04 -6.76 -15.85
C ASN A 48 -0.78 -5.45 -16.00
N ASP A 49 -1.89 -5.34 -15.30
CA ASP A 49 -2.68 -4.10 -15.25
C ASP A 49 -1.88 -2.92 -14.68
N THR A 50 -0.98 -3.18 -13.74
CA THR A 50 -0.06 -2.16 -13.20
C THR A 50 0.87 -1.62 -14.28
N TYR A 51 1.43 -2.49 -15.13
CA TYR A 51 2.29 -2.05 -16.23
C TYR A 51 1.52 -1.18 -17.22
N LEU A 52 0.30 -1.58 -17.57
CA LEU A 52 -0.57 -0.80 -18.45
C LEU A 52 -0.95 0.55 -17.81
N ALA A 53 -1.30 0.56 -16.53
CA ALA A 53 -1.62 1.79 -15.80
C ALA A 53 -0.41 2.74 -15.72
N ALA A 54 0.79 2.22 -15.48
CA ALA A 54 2.03 3.00 -15.47
C ALA A 54 2.32 3.57 -16.86
N TRP A 55 2.17 2.77 -17.92
CA TRP A 55 2.32 3.22 -19.32
C TRP A 55 1.38 4.37 -19.66
N ASN A 56 0.13 4.30 -19.22
CA ASN A 56 -0.86 5.33 -19.49
C ASN A 56 -0.65 6.59 -18.63
N ALA A 57 -0.08 6.44 -17.45
CA ALA A 57 0.13 7.56 -16.52
C ALA A 57 1.42 8.33 -16.80
N ILE A 58 2.45 7.69 -17.37
CA ILE A 58 3.76 8.29 -17.66
C ILE A 58 3.99 8.36 -19.18
N PRO A 59 4.09 9.53 -19.80
CA PRO A 59 3.77 10.85 -19.28
C PRO A 59 2.24 11.10 -19.19
N PRO A 60 1.76 12.16 -18.53
CA PRO A 60 2.52 13.34 -18.05
C PRO A 60 3.05 13.20 -16.61
N HIS A 61 2.64 12.16 -15.87
CA HIS A 61 3.06 12.00 -14.48
C HIS A 61 4.56 11.67 -14.38
N ARG A 62 5.27 12.33 -13.47
CA ARG A 62 6.69 12.09 -13.22
C ARG A 62 6.90 11.75 -11.74
N PRO A 63 6.88 10.47 -11.37
CA PRO A 63 7.04 10.07 -9.98
C PRO A 63 8.46 10.31 -9.48
N ASP A 64 8.62 10.79 -8.25
CA ASP A 64 9.91 10.94 -7.56
C ASP A 64 10.54 9.57 -7.24
N SER A 65 9.70 8.56 -6.98
CA SER A 65 10.10 7.17 -6.77
C SER A 65 9.24 6.27 -7.64
N LEU A 66 9.86 5.65 -8.64
CA LEU A 66 9.17 4.70 -9.52
C LEU A 66 8.67 3.48 -8.74
N ALA A 67 9.47 2.96 -7.80
CA ALA A 67 9.08 1.85 -6.94
C ALA A 67 7.81 2.15 -6.14
N ALA A 68 7.76 3.28 -5.45
CA ALA A 68 6.61 3.68 -4.65
C ALA A 68 5.36 3.91 -5.52
N PHE A 69 5.53 4.51 -6.69
CA PHE A 69 4.45 4.73 -7.65
C PHE A 69 3.85 3.41 -8.14
N LEU A 70 4.70 2.46 -8.56
CA LEU A 70 4.26 1.15 -9.03
C LEU A 70 3.58 0.35 -7.91
N CYS A 71 4.15 0.31 -6.69
CA CYS A 71 3.52 -0.35 -5.54
C CYS A 71 2.13 0.22 -5.24
N LYS A 72 1.97 1.55 -5.31
CA LYS A 72 0.67 2.21 -5.11
C LYS A 72 -0.34 1.79 -6.17
N LEU A 73 0.06 1.74 -7.44
CA LEU A 73 -0.81 1.27 -8.53
C LEU A 73 -1.21 -0.18 -8.33
N THR A 74 -0.24 -1.08 -8.13
CA THR A 74 -0.49 -2.52 -7.92
C THR A 74 -1.44 -2.75 -6.75
N ARG A 75 -1.17 -2.09 -5.62
CA ARG A 75 -2.01 -2.22 -4.44
C ARG A 75 -3.45 -1.77 -4.72
N ARG A 76 -3.63 -0.64 -5.40
CA ARG A 76 -4.96 -0.12 -5.76
C ARG A 76 -5.71 -1.09 -6.67
N ILE A 77 -5.06 -1.59 -7.73
CA ILE A 77 -5.64 -2.54 -8.67
C ILE A 77 -6.03 -3.84 -7.97
N ALA A 78 -5.12 -4.38 -7.13
CA ALA A 78 -5.38 -5.59 -6.36
C ALA A 78 -6.56 -5.43 -5.38
N ILE A 79 -6.67 -4.28 -4.70
CA ILE A 79 -7.81 -3.98 -3.81
C ILE A 79 -9.11 -3.89 -4.61
N ASP A 80 -9.09 -3.24 -5.77
CA ASP A 80 -10.28 -3.11 -6.61
C ASP A 80 -10.73 -4.47 -7.15
N LEU A 81 -9.80 -5.34 -7.52
CA LEU A 81 -10.08 -6.72 -7.93
C LEU A 81 -10.66 -7.54 -6.76
N LEU A 82 -10.05 -7.42 -5.57
CA LEU A 82 -10.56 -8.07 -4.35
C LEU A 82 -12.00 -7.65 -4.03
N ARG A 83 -12.30 -6.34 -4.11
CA ARG A 83 -13.65 -5.80 -3.87
C ARG A 83 -14.67 -6.35 -4.87
N LYS A 84 -14.31 -6.44 -6.15
CA LYS A 84 -15.17 -7.05 -7.16
C LYS A 84 -15.47 -8.52 -6.83
N ARG A 85 -14.48 -9.29 -6.39
CA ARG A 85 -14.65 -10.69 -5.99
C ARG A 85 -15.46 -10.86 -4.70
N GLU A 86 -15.28 -10.00 -3.72
CA GLU A 86 -16.00 -10.04 -2.45
C GLU A 86 -17.47 -9.62 -2.58
N SER A 87 -17.82 -8.79 -3.56
CA SER A 87 -19.22 -8.55 -3.93
C SER A 87 -19.90 -9.84 -4.46
N LEU A 88 -19.09 -10.78 -4.96
CA LEU A 88 -19.54 -12.09 -5.47
C LEU A 88 -19.41 -13.24 -4.46
N LYS A 89 -18.58 -13.14 -3.41
CA LYS A 89 -18.38 -14.19 -2.39
C LYS A 89 -18.14 -13.60 -1.00
N ARG A 90 -18.96 -13.93 -0.01
CA ARG A 90 -18.80 -13.56 1.41
C ARG A 90 -17.67 -14.38 2.06
N GLY A 91 -16.46 -13.85 2.16
CA GLY A 91 -15.35 -14.46 2.87
C GLY A 91 -14.21 -13.47 3.16
N GLY A 92 -13.87 -13.28 4.44
CA GLY A 92 -12.92 -12.26 4.87
C GLY A 92 -11.45 -12.66 4.66
N SER A 93 -10.66 -11.72 4.16
CA SER A 93 -9.21 -11.84 3.95
C SER A 93 -8.40 -11.02 4.99
N GLN A 94 -7.07 -11.18 5.00
CA GLN A 94 -6.13 -10.37 5.79
C GLN A 94 -6.35 -8.86 5.60
N TYR A 95 -6.82 -8.45 4.42
CA TYR A 95 -7.20 -7.08 4.12
C TYR A 95 -8.33 -6.56 5.03
N LYS A 96 -9.42 -7.33 5.19
CA LYS A 96 -10.52 -6.94 6.10
C LYS A 96 -10.06 -6.85 7.53
N LEU A 97 -9.19 -7.77 7.96
CA LEU A 97 -8.63 -7.76 9.30
C LEU A 97 -7.76 -6.52 9.54
N SER A 98 -6.82 -6.21 8.64
CA SER A 98 -5.96 -5.04 8.78
C SER A 98 -6.75 -3.72 8.67
N LEU A 99 -7.75 -3.66 7.78
CA LEU A 99 -8.63 -2.50 7.67
C LEU A 99 -9.46 -2.31 8.95
N SER A 100 -10.04 -3.39 9.50
CA SER A 100 -10.77 -3.34 10.77
C SER A 100 -9.89 -2.92 11.94
N GLU A 101 -8.65 -3.39 12.00
CA GLU A 101 -7.68 -2.98 13.03
C GLU A 101 -7.36 -1.48 12.94
N LEU A 102 -7.25 -0.92 11.72
CA LEU A 102 -6.91 0.48 11.50
C LEU A 102 -8.13 1.38 11.63
N SER A 103 -9.30 0.96 11.15
CA SER A 103 -10.54 1.76 11.22
C SER A 103 -10.98 2.07 12.64
N ALA A 104 -10.63 1.22 13.61
CA ALA A 104 -10.86 1.49 15.04
C ALA A 104 -10.08 2.71 15.58
N CYS A 105 -9.10 3.21 14.82
CA CYS A 105 -8.25 4.34 15.18
C CYS A 105 -8.48 5.57 14.28
N LEU A 106 -9.39 5.47 13.30
CA LEU A 106 -9.70 6.55 12.37
C LEU A 106 -11.07 7.15 12.67
N PRO A 107 -11.31 8.41 12.28
CA PRO A 107 -12.63 9.02 12.41
C PRO A 107 -13.70 8.15 11.74
N GLY A 108 -14.75 7.81 12.47
CA GLY A 108 -15.90 7.10 11.93
C GLY A 108 -16.85 8.11 11.30
N GLY A 109 -16.94 8.15 9.97
CA GLY A 109 -17.89 9.00 9.27
C GLY A 109 -18.25 8.40 7.92
N GLU A 110 -19.52 8.05 7.74
CA GLU A 110 -20.14 7.80 6.42
C GLU A 110 -20.61 9.12 5.76
N ASP A 111 -20.19 10.28 6.26
CA ASP A 111 -20.62 11.55 5.72
C ASP A 111 -19.67 12.06 4.62
N THR A 112 -20.26 12.19 3.47
CA THR A 112 -19.74 12.56 2.16
C THR A 112 -19.31 14.04 2.04
N GLU A 113 -18.98 14.72 3.09
CA GLU A 113 -18.66 16.15 3.00
C GLU A 113 -17.21 16.48 2.71
N SER A 114 -16.27 15.50 2.56
CA SER A 114 -14.94 16.00 2.36
C SER A 114 -13.92 15.10 1.64
N ALA A 115 -13.87 15.24 0.34
CA ALA A 115 -12.63 14.92 -0.40
C ALA A 115 -11.45 15.79 0.09
N VAL A 116 -11.69 16.94 0.71
CA VAL A 116 -10.70 17.84 1.32
C VAL A 116 -10.24 17.27 2.66
N ASP A 117 -11.15 16.86 3.54
CA ASP A 117 -10.83 16.25 4.84
C ASP A 117 -10.08 14.92 4.66
N GLY A 118 -10.45 14.13 3.65
CA GLY A 118 -9.73 12.91 3.31
C GLY A 118 -8.27 13.16 2.90
N LYS A 119 -7.96 14.27 2.21
CA LYS A 119 -6.59 14.64 1.86
C LYS A 119 -5.80 15.14 3.07
N LEU A 120 -6.44 15.92 3.93
CA LEU A 120 -5.83 16.43 5.17
C LEU A 120 -5.55 15.27 6.13
N LEU A 121 -6.49 14.36 6.32
CA LEU A 121 -6.29 13.15 7.12
C LEU A 121 -5.16 12.28 6.56
N ALA A 122 -5.11 12.07 5.25
CA ALA A 122 -4.03 11.31 4.62
C ALA A 122 -2.65 11.98 4.80
N ALA A 123 -2.59 13.30 4.74
CA ALA A 123 -1.37 14.06 5.01
C ALA A 123 -0.94 13.91 6.48
N ALA A 124 -1.86 14.06 7.43
CA ALA A 124 -1.59 13.89 8.86
C ALA A 124 -1.08 12.47 9.18
N ILE A 125 -1.72 11.43 8.65
CA ILE A 125 -1.25 10.05 8.80
C ILE A 125 0.15 9.87 8.20
N THR A 126 0.43 10.50 7.07
CA THR A 126 1.74 10.44 6.42
C THR A 126 2.83 11.07 7.30
N GLU A 127 2.57 12.23 7.90
CA GLU A 127 3.51 12.90 8.80
C GLU A 127 3.70 12.08 10.09
N PHE A 128 2.64 11.55 10.67
CA PHE A 128 2.74 10.64 11.81
C PHE A 128 3.66 9.45 11.49
N VAL A 129 3.44 8.79 10.35
CA VAL A 129 4.24 7.63 9.94
C VAL A 129 5.71 8.00 9.70
N LYS A 130 5.99 9.17 9.13
CA LYS A 130 7.37 9.68 8.97
C LYS A 130 8.07 9.92 10.31
N GLY A 131 7.33 10.38 11.32
CA GLY A 131 7.83 10.61 12.68
C GLY A 131 8.09 9.33 13.48
N LEU A 132 7.59 8.18 13.06
CA LEU A 132 7.81 6.92 13.78
C LEU A 132 9.29 6.50 13.72
N PRO A 133 9.81 5.89 14.82
CA PRO A 133 11.08 5.17 14.76
C PRO A 133 11.10 4.16 13.60
N GLU A 134 12.23 4.03 12.92
CA GLU A 134 12.35 3.22 11.71
C GLU A 134 11.75 1.81 11.85
N LYS A 135 12.03 1.15 12.98
CA LYS A 135 11.49 -0.18 13.30
C LYS A 135 9.96 -0.20 13.32
N ASN A 136 9.34 0.77 14.03
CA ASN A 136 7.89 0.86 14.16
C ASN A 136 7.23 1.23 12.83
N ARG A 137 7.84 2.15 12.10
CA ARG A 137 7.42 2.56 10.76
C ARG A 137 7.42 1.37 9.80
N ARG A 138 8.48 0.55 9.80
CA ARG A 138 8.59 -0.64 8.97
C ARG A 138 7.50 -1.67 9.30
N VAL A 139 7.24 -1.90 10.58
CA VAL A 139 6.16 -2.80 11.04
C VAL A 139 4.78 -2.25 10.64
N PHE A 140 4.54 -0.96 10.83
CA PHE A 140 3.28 -0.32 10.49
C PHE A 140 2.99 -0.35 8.98
N LEU A 141 3.98 0.04 8.16
CA LEU A 141 3.84 -0.01 6.71
C LEU A 141 3.66 -1.44 6.19
N GLY A 142 4.41 -2.41 6.71
CA GLY A 142 4.23 -3.81 6.36
C GLY A 142 2.79 -4.26 6.56
N ARG A 143 2.24 -4.01 7.75
CA ARG A 143 0.89 -4.47 8.09
C ARG A 143 -0.23 -3.73 7.35
N TYR A 144 -0.15 -2.38 7.26
CA TYR A 144 -1.29 -1.56 6.79
C TYR A 144 -1.14 -1.04 5.36
N TYR A 145 0.07 -0.89 4.89
CA TYR A 145 0.31 -0.44 3.52
C TYR A 145 0.53 -1.63 2.56
N PHE A 146 1.41 -2.57 2.93
CA PHE A 146 1.69 -3.76 2.12
C PHE A 146 0.74 -4.92 2.42
N LEU A 147 -0.06 -4.84 3.48
CA LEU A 147 -1.04 -5.85 3.92
C LEU A 147 -0.41 -7.20 4.30
N ASP A 148 0.86 -7.18 4.72
CA ASP A 148 1.56 -8.36 5.17
C ASP A 148 0.90 -8.95 6.42
N SER A 149 0.95 -10.27 6.57
CA SER A 149 0.57 -10.93 7.80
C SER A 149 1.55 -10.58 8.94
N VAL A 150 1.09 -10.70 10.17
CA VAL A 150 1.97 -10.52 11.34
C VAL A 150 3.18 -11.45 11.29
N GLN A 151 3.03 -12.65 10.74
CA GLN A 151 4.10 -13.63 10.58
C GLN A 151 5.17 -13.14 9.58
N GLU A 152 4.76 -12.62 8.43
CA GLU A 152 5.67 -12.09 7.40
C GLU A 152 6.41 -10.86 7.93
N VAL A 153 5.68 -9.93 8.57
CA VAL A 153 6.29 -8.76 9.22
C VAL A 153 7.31 -9.18 10.26
N ALA A 154 7.01 -10.18 11.09
CA ALA A 154 7.93 -10.73 12.08
C ALA A 154 9.19 -11.31 11.41
N GLY A 155 9.02 -12.03 10.32
CA GLY A 155 10.11 -12.66 9.57
C GLY A 155 11.12 -11.64 9.05
N TYR A 156 10.70 -10.67 8.24
CA TYR A 156 11.63 -9.71 7.65
C TYR A 156 12.11 -8.60 8.61
N CYS A 157 11.40 -8.39 9.73
CA CYS A 157 11.85 -7.48 10.78
C CYS A 157 12.75 -8.16 11.82
N GLY A 158 12.97 -9.47 11.75
CA GLY A 158 13.80 -10.21 12.69
C GLY A 158 13.25 -10.20 14.12
N MET A 159 11.92 -10.31 14.30
CA MET A 159 11.28 -10.26 15.62
C MET A 159 10.18 -11.31 15.78
N THR A 160 9.73 -11.51 17.01
CA THR A 160 8.61 -12.41 17.28
C THR A 160 7.27 -11.79 16.87
N GLN A 161 6.28 -12.61 16.52
CA GLN A 161 4.92 -12.16 16.24
C GLN A 161 4.30 -11.39 17.41
N ALA A 162 4.61 -11.77 18.65
CA ALA A 162 4.16 -11.07 19.85
C ALA A 162 4.69 -9.62 19.90
N ASN A 163 5.98 -9.43 19.57
CA ASN A 163 6.58 -8.09 19.49
C ASN A 163 5.94 -7.26 18.37
N VAL A 164 5.68 -7.85 17.20
CA VAL A 164 4.97 -7.17 16.09
C VAL A 164 3.60 -6.70 16.56
N LYS A 165 2.80 -7.60 17.16
CA LYS A 165 1.47 -7.25 17.69
C LYS A 165 1.53 -6.11 18.71
N THR A 166 2.51 -6.14 19.62
CA THR A 166 2.70 -5.08 20.63
C THR A 166 3.05 -3.74 19.99
N ILE A 167 3.95 -3.74 18.99
CA ILE A 167 4.32 -2.53 18.25
C ILE A 167 3.09 -1.98 17.51
N LEU A 168 2.36 -2.81 16.77
CA LEU A 168 1.16 -2.41 16.06
C LEU A 168 0.10 -1.81 16.99
N HIS A 169 -0.14 -2.45 18.13
CA HIS A 169 -1.08 -1.95 19.13
C HIS A 169 -0.68 -0.56 19.64
N ARG A 170 0.56 -0.41 20.10
CA ARG A 170 1.08 0.87 20.61
C ARG A 170 1.07 1.97 19.54
N THR A 171 1.45 1.62 18.32
CA THR A 171 1.47 2.58 17.20
C THR A 171 0.06 3.03 16.82
N ARG A 172 -0.94 2.14 16.89
CA ARG A 172 -2.34 2.52 16.67
C ARG A 172 -2.87 3.48 17.75
N LEU A 173 -2.54 3.20 19.02
CA LEU A 173 -2.92 4.12 20.11
C LEU A 173 -2.28 5.51 19.90
N ALA A 174 -0.99 5.55 19.61
CA ALA A 174 -0.29 6.80 19.33
C ALA A 174 -0.82 7.54 18.10
N LEU A 175 -1.23 6.80 17.04
CA LEU A 175 -1.88 7.39 15.89
C LEU A 175 -3.22 8.03 16.27
N ARG A 176 -4.02 7.35 17.07
CA ARG A 176 -5.30 7.88 17.56
C ARG A 176 -5.11 9.16 18.35
N GLU A 177 -4.20 9.15 19.36
CA GLU A 177 -3.87 10.34 20.17
C GLU A 177 -3.38 11.50 19.29
N TYR A 178 -2.55 11.21 18.28
CA TYR A 178 -2.08 12.21 17.33
C TYR A 178 -3.23 12.81 16.51
N LEU A 179 -4.14 11.99 16.00
CA LEU A 179 -5.31 12.46 15.24
C LEU A 179 -6.30 13.25 16.10
N GLU A 180 -6.46 12.90 17.38
CA GLU A 180 -7.23 13.68 18.36
C GLU A 180 -6.62 15.07 18.57
N GLN A 181 -5.29 15.16 18.69
CA GLN A 181 -4.57 16.44 18.84
C GLN A 181 -4.65 17.31 17.58
N GLU A 182 -4.64 16.70 16.40
CA GLU A 182 -4.79 17.40 15.12
C GLU A 182 -6.26 17.75 14.78
N GLY A 183 -7.22 17.36 15.63
CA GLY A 183 -8.63 17.72 15.46
C GLY A 183 -9.40 16.88 14.45
N PHE A 184 -8.92 15.66 14.17
CA PHE A 184 -9.61 14.73 13.27
C PHE A 184 -10.56 13.77 14.00
N LEU A 185 -10.47 13.67 15.34
CA LEU A 185 -11.30 12.82 16.20
C LEU A 185 -11.96 13.62 17.28
#